data_b1f5a202d51d8c24aa48068cc5508055
#
_entry.id   b1f5a202d51d8c24aa48068cc5508055
#
_cell.length_a   1.000
_cell.length_b   1.000
_cell.length_c   1.000
_cell.angle_alpha   90.00
_cell.angle_beta   90.00
_cell.angle_gamma   90.00
#
_symmetry.space_group_name_H-M   'P 1'
#
loop_
_entity.id
_entity.type
_entity.pdbx_description
1 polymer ?
#
loop_
_entity_poly.entity_id
_entity_poly.type
_entity_poly.pdbx_seq_one_letter_code
_entity_poly.pdbx_strand_id
1 'polypeptide(L)'
;MLELPVPEAHFHNVAVKPSEMQKEMVASLAERAEKVRGGGVDSSVDNMLKITNDGRKLALDQRMLNDMLPDFEGSKINACVDNIYRIWEETADKKSAQLVFCDLSAPKNDGTFSVYNDIRKKLIERGVPESEVRFIHEADTDVKKKELFQKTRKGEVRVLLGSTQKMG
;
A
#
# COMPACT_ATOMS: atom_id res chain seq x y z
N MET A 1 36.03 6.01 12.64
CA MET A 1 34.78 5.45 12.06
C MET A 1 33.63 6.03 12.89
N LEU A 2 32.73 6.80 12.28
CA LEU A 2 31.57 7.34 13.00
C LEU A 2 30.58 6.18 13.22
N GLU A 3 30.44 5.73 14.46
CA GLU A 3 29.38 4.81 14.85
C GLU A 3 28.07 5.60 14.88
N LEU A 4 27.27 5.46 13.80
CA LEU A 4 25.92 5.98 13.80
C LEU A 4 25.05 5.09 14.70
N PRO A 5 24.26 5.65 15.64
CA PRO A 5 23.35 4.86 16.44
C PRO A 5 22.32 4.21 15.53
N VAL A 6 22.39 2.90 15.40
CA VAL A 6 21.42 2.11 14.64
C VAL A 6 20.31 1.68 15.59
N PRO A 7 19.04 2.02 15.30
CA PRO A 7 17.93 1.59 16.13
C PRO A 7 17.74 0.08 16.06
N GLU A 8 17.29 -0.52 17.15
CA GLU A 8 16.87 -1.92 17.17
C GLU A 8 15.61 -2.12 16.31
N ALA A 9 15.65 -3.10 15.42
CA ALA A 9 14.53 -3.40 14.54
C ALA A 9 13.69 -4.55 15.11
N HIS A 10 12.40 -4.31 15.30
CA HIS A 10 11.42 -5.33 15.68
C HIS A 10 10.50 -5.62 14.49
N PHE A 11 10.51 -6.88 14.03
CA PHE A 11 9.73 -7.31 12.87
C PHE A 11 8.40 -7.96 13.31
N HIS A 12 7.29 -7.42 12.83
CA HIS A 12 5.96 -7.95 13.08
C HIS A 12 5.27 -8.33 11.77
N ASN A 13 5.07 -9.61 11.53
CA ASN A 13 4.38 -10.10 10.35
C ASN A 13 2.90 -10.26 10.63
N VAL A 14 2.06 -9.54 9.89
CA VAL A 14 0.60 -9.65 9.93
C VAL A 14 0.14 -10.47 8.73
N ALA A 15 -0.23 -11.73 8.96
CA ALA A 15 -0.76 -12.61 7.94
C ALA A 15 -2.28 -12.52 7.89
N VAL A 16 -2.85 -12.39 6.69
CA VAL A 16 -4.30 -12.38 6.46
C VAL A 16 -4.69 -13.53 5.53
N LYS A 17 -5.92 -14.05 5.69
CA LYS A 17 -6.47 -15.09 4.82
C LYS A 17 -7.04 -14.47 3.55
N PRO A 18 -6.87 -15.12 2.38
CA PRO A 18 -7.48 -14.65 1.14
C PRO A 18 -9.00 -14.78 1.19
N SER A 19 -9.72 -13.90 0.47
CA SER A 19 -11.14 -14.05 0.21
C SER A 19 -11.40 -15.24 -0.74
N GLU A 20 -12.64 -15.73 -0.77
CA GLU A 20 -13.03 -16.77 -1.75
C GLU A 20 -12.83 -16.26 -3.19
N MET A 21 -13.14 -14.99 -3.45
CA MET A 21 -12.89 -14.34 -4.75
C MET A 21 -11.40 -14.34 -5.12
N GLN A 22 -10.52 -14.01 -4.18
CA GLN A 22 -9.08 -14.08 -4.43
C GLN A 22 -8.63 -15.50 -4.78
N LYS A 23 -9.16 -16.52 -4.13
CA LYS A 23 -8.85 -17.93 -4.43
C LYS A 23 -9.28 -18.33 -5.85
N GLU A 24 -10.48 -17.93 -6.27
CA GLU A 24 -10.98 -18.16 -7.63
C GLU A 24 -10.11 -17.43 -8.67
N MET A 25 -9.74 -16.20 -8.42
CA MET A 25 -8.89 -15.40 -9.30
C MET A 25 -7.47 -15.99 -9.41
N VAL A 26 -6.91 -16.54 -8.33
CA VAL A 26 -5.63 -17.27 -8.36
C VAL A 26 -5.72 -18.50 -9.26
N ALA A 27 -6.82 -19.26 -9.20
CA ALA A 27 -7.04 -20.39 -10.11
C ALA A 27 -7.05 -19.95 -11.57
N SER A 28 -7.71 -18.84 -11.88
CA SER A 28 -7.69 -18.24 -13.23
C SER A 28 -6.28 -17.82 -13.68
N LEU A 29 -5.47 -17.27 -12.77
CA LEU A 29 -4.07 -16.93 -13.08
C LEU A 29 -3.24 -18.19 -13.38
N ALA A 30 -3.48 -19.29 -12.66
CA ALA A 30 -2.82 -20.58 -12.92
C ALA A 30 -3.14 -21.12 -14.31
N GLU A 31 -4.42 -21.08 -14.71
CA GLU A 31 -4.85 -21.48 -16.06
C GLU A 31 -4.19 -20.61 -17.14
N ARG A 32 -4.10 -19.30 -16.95
CA ARG A 32 -3.39 -18.39 -17.86
C ARG A 32 -1.92 -18.78 -17.98
N ALA A 33 -1.27 -19.07 -16.86
CA ALA A 33 0.15 -19.47 -16.83
C ALA A 33 0.39 -20.76 -17.62
N GLU A 34 -0.50 -21.75 -17.52
CA GLU A 34 -0.41 -22.99 -18.30
C GLU A 34 -0.57 -22.74 -19.80
N LYS A 35 -1.53 -21.91 -20.21
CA LYS A 35 -1.72 -21.53 -21.61
C LYS A 35 -0.49 -20.83 -22.20
N VAL A 36 0.11 -19.90 -21.44
CA VAL A 36 1.34 -19.20 -21.86
C VAL A 36 2.51 -20.17 -22.00
N ARG A 37 2.69 -21.09 -21.04
CA ARG A 37 3.75 -22.13 -21.11
C ARG A 37 3.56 -23.10 -22.27
N GLY A 38 2.32 -23.42 -22.61
CA GLY A 38 1.99 -24.27 -23.75
C GLY A 38 2.16 -23.60 -25.12
N GLY A 39 2.55 -22.31 -25.18
CA GLY A 39 2.77 -21.59 -26.43
C GLY A 39 1.49 -21.22 -27.19
N GLY A 40 0.31 -21.37 -26.56
CA GLY A 40 -0.99 -21.10 -27.16
C GLY A 40 -1.42 -19.64 -27.16
N VAL A 41 -0.61 -18.72 -26.62
CA VAL A 41 -0.96 -17.31 -26.48
C VAL A 41 0.19 -16.43 -26.96
N ASP A 42 -0.14 -15.40 -27.75
CA ASP A 42 0.83 -14.39 -28.17
C ASP A 42 1.34 -13.61 -26.95
N SER A 43 2.66 -13.44 -26.85
CA SER A 43 3.31 -12.78 -25.71
C SER A 43 2.92 -11.30 -25.53
N SER A 44 2.40 -10.66 -26.59
CA SER A 44 1.85 -9.30 -26.53
C SER A 44 0.48 -9.27 -25.85
N VAL A 45 -0.29 -10.34 -25.93
CA VAL A 45 -1.61 -10.49 -25.32
C VAL A 45 -1.47 -10.87 -23.85
N ASP A 46 -0.74 -11.97 -23.56
CA ASP A 46 -0.47 -12.42 -22.20
C ASP A 46 0.92 -13.06 -22.07
N ASN A 47 1.54 -12.92 -20.90
CA ASN A 47 2.86 -13.48 -20.63
C ASN A 47 3.08 -13.64 -19.12
N MET A 48 4.11 -14.41 -18.75
CA MET A 48 4.41 -14.70 -17.36
C MET A 48 4.66 -13.45 -16.50
N LEU A 49 5.20 -12.37 -17.08
CA LEU A 49 5.43 -11.12 -16.35
C LEU A 49 4.11 -10.44 -15.99
N LYS A 50 3.16 -10.37 -16.93
CA LYS A 50 1.81 -9.85 -16.65
C LYS A 50 1.11 -10.68 -15.58
N ILE A 51 1.12 -12.00 -15.70
CA ILE A 51 0.48 -12.93 -14.76
C ILE A 51 1.08 -12.78 -13.36
N THR A 52 2.40 -12.69 -13.25
CA THR A 52 3.08 -12.49 -11.96
C THR A 52 2.71 -11.14 -11.34
N ASN A 53 2.66 -10.08 -12.16
CA ASN A 53 2.27 -8.75 -11.69
C ASN A 53 0.80 -8.72 -11.24
N ASP A 54 -0.09 -9.36 -11.98
CA ASP A 54 -1.50 -9.51 -11.61
C ASP A 54 -1.64 -10.29 -10.28
N GLY A 55 -0.86 -11.36 -10.10
CA GLY A 55 -0.83 -12.12 -8.85
C GLY A 55 -0.38 -11.28 -7.66
N ARG A 56 0.64 -10.44 -7.82
CA ARG A 56 1.09 -9.52 -6.78
C ARG A 56 0.02 -8.49 -6.40
N LYS A 57 -0.65 -7.92 -7.40
CA LYS A 57 -1.76 -6.98 -7.20
C LYS A 57 -2.93 -7.65 -6.48
N LEU A 58 -3.33 -8.83 -6.96
CA LEU A 58 -4.41 -9.63 -6.36
C LEU A 58 -4.12 -9.99 -4.89
N ALA A 59 -2.88 -10.36 -4.59
CA ALA A 59 -2.44 -10.66 -3.23
C ALA A 59 -2.48 -9.45 -2.28
N LEU A 60 -2.40 -8.24 -2.82
CA LEU A 60 -2.54 -7.00 -2.04
C LEU A 60 -4.01 -6.66 -1.81
N ASP A 61 -4.79 -6.54 -2.90
CA ASP A 61 -6.22 -6.29 -2.85
C ASP A 61 -6.87 -6.68 -4.19
N GLN A 62 -7.99 -7.41 -4.13
CA GLN A 62 -8.72 -7.86 -5.32
C GLN A 62 -9.19 -6.70 -6.22
N ARG A 63 -9.47 -5.53 -5.65
CA ARG A 63 -9.89 -4.32 -6.37
C ARG A 63 -8.78 -3.74 -7.26
N MET A 64 -7.53 -4.15 -7.07
CA MET A 64 -6.43 -3.74 -7.96
C MET A 64 -6.50 -4.37 -9.35
N LEU A 65 -7.18 -5.52 -9.49
CA LEU A 65 -7.44 -6.15 -10.78
C LEU A 65 -8.80 -5.78 -11.37
N ASN A 66 -9.77 -5.57 -10.50
CA ASN A 66 -11.12 -5.17 -10.89
C ASN A 66 -11.72 -4.31 -9.76
N ASP A 67 -11.80 -3.01 -9.98
CA ASP A 67 -12.29 -2.03 -9.01
C ASP A 67 -13.80 -2.11 -8.74
N MET A 68 -14.53 -2.89 -9.55
CA MET A 68 -15.93 -3.22 -9.31
C MET A 68 -16.14 -4.28 -8.22
N LEU A 69 -15.07 -4.97 -7.80
CA LEU A 69 -15.15 -5.96 -6.74
C LEU A 69 -15.36 -5.29 -5.37
N PRO A 70 -16.03 -5.97 -4.44
CA PRO A 70 -16.25 -5.42 -3.10
C PRO A 70 -14.95 -5.29 -2.32
N ASP A 71 -14.94 -4.36 -1.38
CA ASP A 71 -13.93 -4.28 -0.34
C ASP A 71 -14.02 -5.53 0.56
N PHE A 72 -12.93 -6.28 0.65
CA PHE A 72 -12.88 -7.45 1.51
C PHE A 72 -12.38 -7.04 2.90
N GLU A 73 -13.22 -7.22 3.91
CA GLU A 73 -12.93 -6.80 5.30
C GLU A 73 -11.60 -7.38 5.81
N GLY A 74 -11.32 -8.64 5.51
CA GLY A 74 -10.07 -9.32 5.89
C GLY A 74 -8.87 -9.04 4.98
N SER A 75 -8.90 -7.99 4.14
CA SER A 75 -7.81 -7.67 3.21
C SER A 75 -6.55 -7.19 3.93
N LYS A 76 -5.41 -7.29 3.25
CA LYS A 76 -4.14 -6.72 3.74
C LYS A 76 -4.24 -5.21 3.97
N ILE A 77 -5.00 -4.51 3.12
CA ILE A 77 -5.18 -3.06 3.25
C ILE A 77 -5.97 -2.74 4.51
N ASN A 78 -7.05 -3.45 4.79
CA ASN A 78 -7.83 -3.25 6.00
C ASN A 78 -7.02 -3.59 7.26
N ALA A 79 -6.24 -4.67 7.25
CA ALA A 79 -5.33 -5.00 8.34
C ALA A 79 -4.26 -3.91 8.54
N CYS A 80 -3.74 -3.33 7.46
CA CYS A 80 -2.80 -2.22 7.52
C CYS A 80 -3.45 -0.97 8.13
N VAL A 81 -4.66 -0.61 7.70
CA VAL A 81 -5.42 0.52 8.26
C VAL A 81 -5.68 0.33 9.76
N ASP A 82 -6.08 -0.88 10.18
CA ASP A 82 -6.29 -1.21 11.59
C ASP A 82 -5.01 -1.00 12.42
N ASN A 83 -3.88 -1.46 11.89
CA ASN A 83 -2.59 -1.30 12.57
C ASN A 83 -2.14 0.17 12.64
N ILE A 84 -2.28 0.91 11.52
CA ILE A 84 -1.94 2.34 11.48
C ILE A 84 -2.79 3.12 12.49
N TYR A 85 -4.11 2.87 12.51
CA TYR A 85 -5.03 3.56 13.41
C TYR A 85 -4.72 3.26 14.88
N ARG A 86 -4.48 2.00 15.23
CA ARG A 86 -4.08 1.60 16.58
C ARG A 86 -2.81 2.32 17.04
N ILE A 87 -1.76 2.34 16.22
CA ILE A 87 -0.51 3.02 16.56
C ILE A 87 -0.71 4.54 16.65
N TRP A 88 -1.56 5.10 15.77
CA TRP A 88 -1.90 6.52 15.81
C TRP A 88 -2.56 6.90 17.14
N GLU A 89 -3.50 6.10 17.65
CA GLU A 89 -4.12 6.31 18.96
C GLU A 89 -3.13 6.11 20.10
N GLU A 90 -2.42 5.00 20.14
CA GLU A 90 -1.48 4.64 21.20
C GLU A 90 -0.32 5.64 21.36
N THR A 91 0.01 6.36 20.31
CA THR A 91 1.12 7.34 20.31
C THR A 91 0.65 8.78 20.17
N ALA A 92 -0.60 9.08 20.52
CA ALA A 92 -1.18 10.42 20.40
C ALA A 92 -0.46 11.46 21.25
N ASP A 93 0.01 11.09 22.43
CA ASP A 93 0.78 11.93 23.34
C ASP A 93 2.15 12.33 22.77
N LYS A 94 2.82 11.41 22.08
CA LYS A 94 4.14 11.61 21.48
C LYS A 94 4.08 12.13 20.05
N LYS A 95 2.89 12.13 19.42
CA LYS A 95 2.69 12.45 18.02
C LYS A 95 3.65 11.70 17.08
N SER A 96 3.87 10.41 17.37
CA SER A 96 4.77 9.57 16.58
C SER A 96 4.30 9.45 15.15
N ALA A 97 5.23 9.52 14.21
CA ALA A 97 4.95 9.35 12.78
C ALA A 97 5.16 7.90 12.33
N GLN A 98 4.35 7.48 11.37
CA GLN A 98 4.42 6.18 10.73
C GLN A 98 4.74 6.36 9.25
N LEU A 99 5.66 5.56 8.73
CA LEU A 99 5.96 5.47 7.30
C LEU A 99 5.28 4.23 6.73
N VAL A 100 4.48 4.42 5.70
CA VAL A 100 3.75 3.33 5.03
C VAL A 100 4.26 3.17 3.62
N PHE A 101 4.86 2.02 3.32
CA PHE A 101 5.44 1.73 2.01
C PHE A 101 4.50 0.88 1.17
N CYS A 102 4.20 1.35 -0.05
CA CYS A 102 3.45 0.59 -1.04
C CYS A 102 3.99 0.86 -2.45
N ASP A 103 4.61 -0.17 -3.06
CA ASP A 103 5.23 -0.08 -4.38
C ASP A 103 4.31 -0.54 -5.53
N LEU A 104 3.18 -1.18 -5.22
CA LEU A 104 2.27 -1.74 -6.23
C LEU A 104 1.13 -0.78 -6.63
N SER A 105 1.03 0.36 -6.00
CA SER A 105 -0.01 1.36 -6.27
C SER A 105 0.58 2.76 -6.23
N ALA A 106 -0.19 3.72 -6.70
CA ALA A 106 0.10 5.15 -6.58
C ALA A 106 -1.22 5.90 -6.33
N PRO A 107 -1.18 7.12 -5.79
CA PRO A 107 -2.37 7.97 -5.70
C PRO A 107 -2.99 8.19 -7.07
N LYS A 108 -4.32 8.23 -7.14
CA LYS A 108 -5.08 8.46 -8.36
C LYS A 108 -6.11 9.56 -8.16
N ASN A 109 -6.36 10.33 -9.23
CA ASN A 109 -7.33 11.44 -9.22
C ASN A 109 -8.49 11.22 -10.20
N ASP A 110 -8.54 10.04 -10.85
CA ASP A 110 -9.52 9.70 -11.88
C ASP A 110 -10.75 8.92 -11.34
N GLY A 111 -10.84 8.76 -10.03
CA GLY A 111 -11.93 8.02 -9.37
C GLY A 111 -11.74 6.50 -9.36
N THR A 112 -10.71 5.96 -10.03
CA THR A 112 -10.41 4.53 -9.98
C THR A 112 -9.74 4.14 -8.67
N PHE A 113 -9.82 2.86 -8.32
CA PHE A 113 -9.24 2.35 -7.08
C PHE A 113 -7.74 2.60 -6.97
N SER A 114 -7.31 3.10 -5.82
CA SER A 114 -5.91 3.25 -5.42
C SER A 114 -5.75 2.88 -3.96
N VAL A 115 -4.75 2.07 -3.65
CA VAL A 115 -4.40 1.69 -2.26
C VAL A 115 -4.14 2.92 -1.39
N TYR A 116 -3.43 3.91 -1.93
CA TYR A 116 -3.13 5.16 -1.22
C TYR A 116 -4.41 5.90 -0.82
N ASN A 117 -5.31 6.10 -1.78
CA ASN A 117 -6.55 6.83 -1.56
C ASN A 117 -7.47 6.06 -0.60
N ASP A 118 -7.51 4.73 -0.70
CA ASP A 118 -8.34 3.88 0.16
C ASP A 118 -7.86 3.91 1.62
N ILE A 119 -6.56 3.81 1.84
CA ILE A 119 -5.96 3.92 3.19
C ILE A 119 -6.28 5.29 3.81
N ARG A 120 -6.04 6.39 3.07
CA ARG A 120 -6.32 7.75 3.57
C ARG A 120 -7.79 7.93 3.89
N LYS A 121 -8.68 7.53 2.98
CA LYS A 121 -10.12 7.61 3.18
C LYS A 121 -10.55 6.89 4.46
N LYS A 122 -10.12 5.65 4.65
CA LYS A 122 -10.48 4.83 5.81
C LYS A 122 -9.94 5.38 7.13
N LEU A 123 -8.74 5.96 7.12
CA LEU A 123 -8.18 6.63 8.30
C LEU A 123 -8.97 7.89 8.66
N ILE A 124 -9.36 8.71 7.67
CA ILE A 124 -10.19 9.90 7.88
C ILE A 124 -11.58 9.51 8.41
N GLU A 125 -12.19 8.46 7.86
CA GLU A 125 -13.48 7.93 8.33
C GLU A 125 -13.43 7.47 9.80
N ARG A 126 -12.27 7.05 10.28
CA ARG A 126 -12.03 6.71 11.70
C ARG A 126 -11.70 7.91 12.59
N GLY A 127 -11.58 9.10 12.03
CA GLY A 127 -11.33 10.34 12.78
C GLY A 127 -9.89 10.85 12.74
N VAL A 128 -9.01 10.25 11.94
CA VAL A 128 -7.67 10.81 11.73
C VAL A 128 -7.79 12.08 10.87
N PRO A 129 -7.25 13.23 11.29
CA PRO A 129 -7.29 14.45 10.49
C PRO A 129 -6.62 14.26 9.12
N GLU A 130 -7.22 14.74 8.06
CA GLU A 130 -6.66 14.63 6.70
C GLU A 130 -5.26 15.25 6.60
N SER A 131 -5.01 16.34 7.33
CA SER A 131 -3.71 17.01 7.38
C SER A 131 -2.58 16.13 7.93
N GLU A 132 -2.91 15.13 8.74
CA GLU A 132 -1.95 14.20 9.34
C GLU A 132 -1.63 13.01 8.44
N VAL A 133 -2.39 12.78 7.34
CA VAL A 133 -2.19 11.68 6.40
C VAL A 133 -1.77 12.24 5.05
N ARG A 134 -0.51 12.08 4.68
CA ARG A 134 0.04 12.68 3.47
C ARG A 134 0.72 11.64 2.58
N PHE A 135 0.78 11.94 1.29
CA PHE A 135 1.50 11.14 0.31
C PHE A 135 2.80 11.83 -0.09
N ILE A 136 3.89 11.08 -0.20
CA ILE A 136 5.15 11.62 -0.74
C ILE A 136 4.96 12.20 -2.15
N HIS A 137 4.00 11.68 -2.91
CA HIS A 137 3.64 12.13 -4.25
C HIS A 137 3.11 13.56 -4.32
N GLU A 138 2.66 14.13 -3.19
CA GLU A 138 2.22 15.52 -3.09
C GLU A 138 3.40 16.51 -3.08
N ALA A 139 4.61 16.00 -2.86
CA ALA A 139 5.86 16.77 -2.82
C ALA A 139 6.66 16.51 -4.11
N ASP A 140 6.38 17.27 -5.15
CA ASP A 140 6.95 17.16 -6.49
C ASP A 140 8.33 17.82 -6.65
N THR A 141 8.78 18.61 -5.66
CA THR A 141 10.08 19.27 -5.62
C THR A 141 10.86 18.91 -4.36
N ASP A 142 12.18 19.04 -4.40
CA ASP A 142 13.04 18.78 -3.24
C ASP A 142 12.72 19.70 -2.05
N VAL A 143 12.29 20.93 -2.32
CA VAL A 143 11.87 21.87 -1.28
C VAL A 143 10.61 21.34 -0.58
N LYS A 144 9.57 20.95 -1.33
CA LYS A 144 8.35 20.39 -0.79
C LYS A 144 8.60 19.07 -0.05
N LYS A 145 9.53 18.23 -0.54
CA LYS A 145 9.92 17.00 0.17
C LYS A 145 10.56 17.31 1.53
N LYS A 146 11.48 18.28 1.56
CA LYS A 146 12.09 18.72 2.82
C LYS A 146 11.06 19.25 3.82
N GLU A 147 10.11 20.05 3.36
CA GLU A 147 9.01 20.56 4.16
C GLU A 147 8.13 19.44 4.71
N LEU A 148 7.76 18.47 3.85
CA LEU A 148 6.94 17.34 4.23
C LEU A 148 7.63 16.47 5.27
N PHE A 149 8.91 16.16 5.10
CA PHE A 149 9.70 15.43 6.09
C PHE A 149 9.87 16.22 7.39
N GLN A 150 10.00 17.53 7.32
CA GLN A 150 10.07 18.36 8.52
C GLN A 150 8.75 18.33 9.30
N LYS A 151 7.60 18.42 8.62
CA LYS A 151 6.27 18.27 9.24
C LYS A 151 6.11 16.90 9.88
N THR A 152 6.60 15.86 9.21
CA THR A 152 6.58 14.49 9.73
C THR A 152 7.40 14.36 11.02
N ARG A 153 8.62 14.93 11.04
CA ARG A 153 9.47 14.95 12.25
C ARG A 153 8.85 15.73 13.42
N LYS A 154 8.08 16.77 13.13
CA LYS A 154 7.39 17.58 14.16
C LYS A 154 6.08 16.95 14.64
N GLY A 155 5.64 15.83 14.05
CA GLY A 155 4.37 15.20 14.39
C GLY A 155 3.13 15.95 13.85
N GLU A 156 3.30 16.85 12.90
CA GLU A 156 2.21 17.50 12.16
C GLU A 156 1.64 16.56 11.10
N VAL A 157 2.50 15.71 10.51
CA VAL A 157 2.13 14.59 9.65
C VAL A 157 2.46 13.31 10.39
N ARG A 158 1.45 12.51 10.69
CA ARG A 158 1.60 11.30 11.50
C ARG A 158 1.57 10.02 10.69
N VAL A 159 1.07 10.08 9.45
CA VAL A 159 1.06 8.95 8.52
C VAL A 159 1.55 9.46 7.16
N LEU A 160 2.72 9.01 6.75
CA LEU A 160 3.31 9.33 5.45
C LEU A 160 3.36 8.08 4.58
N LEU A 161 2.58 8.10 3.48
CA LEU A 161 2.56 7.00 2.51
C LEU A 161 3.45 7.31 1.31
N GLY A 162 4.19 6.31 0.86
CA GLY A 162 5.04 6.45 -0.32
C GLY A 162 5.55 5.12 -0.85
N SER A 163 6.21 5.17 -1.99
CA SER A 163 6.96 4.04 -2.52
C SER A 163 8.38 4.03 -1.95
N THR A 164 8.99 2.85 -1.94
CA THR A 164 10.40 2.69 -1.55
C THR A 164 11.30 3.61 -2.37
N GLN A 165 11.04 3.74 -3.67
CA GLN A 165 11.83 4.61 -4.56
C GLN A 165 11.72 6.10 -4.23
N LYS A 166 10.55 6.58 -3.77
CA LYS A 166 10.31 8.01 -3.53
C LYS A 166 10.69 8.46 -2.12
N MET A 167 10.69 7.54 -1.16
CA MET A 167 10.98 7.81 0.26
C MET A 167 12.39 7.36 0.68
N GLY A 168 13.06 6.54 -0.16
CA GLY A 168 14.43 6.08 0.05
C GLY A 168 15.49 7.06 -0.41
#